data_e14478fb09eba3369f1513f84ed0ffea
#
_entry.id   e14478fb09eba3369f1513f84ed0ffea
#
_cell.length_a   1.000
_cell.length_b   1.000
_cell.length_c   1.000
_cell.angle_alpha   90.00
_cell.angle_beta   90.00
_cell.angle_gamma   90.00
#
_symmetry.space_group_name_H-M   'P 1'
#
loop_
_entity.id
_entity.type
_entity.pdbx_description
1 polymer ?
#
loop_
_entity_poly.entity_id
_entity_poly.type
_entity_poly.pdbx_seq_one_letter_code
_entity_poly.pdbx_strand_id
1 'polypeptide(L)'
;RALGGIGDLYNFKLAPSLTLGCGSWGGNSVSENVGVKHLINIKTVAERRENMLWFRAPEKVYIKKGCLPVALDELKNIMGKKRAFIVTDNFLYKNGYTKPITDKLDEMGIVHATFGDVAPDPTLQCAEKGVEQMRAFEPDTIIALGGGSAMDAAKIMWVLYEHPEADFMDMAMRFMDIRKRICRIPELGKKADLVCIPTTSGTGSEVTPFSIITDDATHVKYAIADYALTPKMAIIDANFVDGMPKGLTAAGGIDALVHALEAYVSVMATNYTNSLALEAIKQIFRYLPSSYKEGAQNPKAREKMHNAATIAGMAFANAFLGLCHSMAHKLGAMYNIPHGVANALLICQVIRFNANDCPKKQAIFSQYRAPEAKHRYGQIAHVLYLADENVSDDEKVNRLIAAVAHLKDEIGIPKSIKEWGVDEKTFKANLDKLVRLAYDDQCTGANPVYPLMSDIKQIYLDAFEGKY
;
A
#
# COMPACT_ATOMS: atom_id res chain seq x y z
N ARG A 1 23.48 6.90 15.25
CA ARG A 1 23.51 6.48 13.84
C ARG A 1 23.83 7.68 12.97
N ALA A 2 24.98 7.67 12.25
CA ALA A 2 25.38 8.79 11.39
C ALA A 2 24.30 9.10 10.32
N LEU A 3 23.68 8.09 9.74
CA LEU A 3 22.58 8.24 8.78
C LEU A 3 21.25 8.66 9.40
N GLY A 4 21.01 8.39 10.68
CA GLY A 4 19.79 8.80 11.39
C GLY A 4 19.75 10.28 11.75
N GLY A 5 20.86 10.99 11.64
CA GLY A 5 20.93 12.43 11.81
C GLY A 5 20.87 13.24 10.52
N ILE A 6 20.71 12.56 9.37
CA ILE A 6 20.66 13.26 8.08
C ILE A 6 19.28 13.89 7.91
N GLY A 7 19.20 15.14 8.24
CA GLY A 7 18.20 16.11 7.86
C GLY A 7 16.76 15.69 8.00
N ASP A 8 15.95 16.22 7.14
CA ASP A 8 14.49 16.02 7.12
C ASP A 8 14.04 14.60 6.82
N LEU A 9 14.90 13.75 6.25
CA LEU A 9 14.60 12.33 6.02
C LEU A 9 14.20 11.61 7.31
N TYR A 10 14.75 12.04 8.46
CA TYR A 10 14.55 11.42 9.75
C TYR A 10 13.95 12.35 10.82
N ASN A 11 13.25 13.40 10.40
CA ASN A 11 12.59 14.36 11.28
C ASN A 11 13.53 15.24 12.11
N PHE A 12 14.79 15.37 11.74
CA PHE A 12 15.72 16.29 12.35
C PHE A 12 15.98 17.45 11.40
N LYS A 13 15.86 18.68 11.88
CA LYS A 13 16.25 19.87 11.13
C LYS A 13 17.77 20.13 11.22
N LEU A 14 18.55 19.08 11.01
CA LEU A 14 20.00 19.18 10.96
C LEU A 14 20.42 19.15 9.50
N ALA A 15 21.14 20.15 9.05
CA ALA A 15 21.74 20.14 7.71
C ALA A 15 22.73 18.98 7.62
N PRO A 16 22.68 18.14 6.57
CA PRO A 16 23.72 17.15 6.34
C PRO A 16 25.04 17.84 6.11
N SER A 17 26.09 17.38 6.78
CA SER A 17 27.44 17.89 6.57
C SER A 17 28.41 16.75 6.27
N LEU A 18 29.20 16.90 5.24
CA LEU A 18 30.37 16.08 4.96
C LEU A 18 31.61 16.96 5.16
N THR A 19 32.35 16.71 6.23
CA THR A 19 33.59 17.43 6.49
C THR A 19 34.76 16.54 6.13
N LEU A 20 35.48 16.93 5.11
CA LEU A 20 36.78 16.35 4.77
C LEU A 20 37.84 17.21 5.47
N GLY A 21 38.17 16.86 6.70
CA GLY A 21 39.22 17.53 7.47
C GLY A 21 40.58 16.89 7.23
N CYS A 22 41.63 17.65 7.49
CA CYS A 22 43.02 17.14 7.48
C CYS A 22 43.28 16.08 8.55
N GLY A 23 42.26 15.77 9.38
CA GLY A 23 42.37 14.90 10.54
C GLY A 23 43.35 15.43 11.60
N SER A 24 43.66 14.64 12.60
CA SER A 24 44.60 14.97 13.68
C SER A 24 46.03 15.15 13.21
N TRP A 25 46.38 14.70 12.02
CA TRP A 25 47.72 14.81 11.43
C TRP A 25 47.99 16.16 10.75
N GLY A 26 46.94 16.92 10.43
CA GLY A 26 47.11 18.24 9.79
C GLY A 26 47.49 19.37 10.75
N GLY A 27 47.46 19.14 12.05
CA GLY A 27 47.78 20.16 13.07
C GLY A 27 46.81 21.34 13.11
N ASN A 28 45.66 21.24 12.41
CA ASN A 28 44.67 22.30 12.31
C ASN A 28 43.49 21.99 13.21
N SER A 29 43.10 22.96 14.04
CA SER A 29 41.88 22.88 14.86
C SER A 29 40.63 23.32 14.11
N VAL A 30 40.75 24.04 13.02
CA VAL A 30 39.67 24.59 12.19
C VAL A 30 40.06 24.62 10.73
N SER A 31 39.09 24.46 9.81
CA SER A 31 39.30 24.50 8.36
C SER A 31 38.93 25.86 7.74
N GLU A 32 38.64 26.86 8.56
CA GLU A 32 38.26 28.22 8.15
C GLU A 32 38.97 29.27 9.01
N ASN A 33 38.84 30.54 8.68
CA ASN A 33 39.42 31.64 9.47
C ASN A 33 38.85 31.62 10.90
N VAL A 34 39.74 31.74 11.89
CA VAL A 34 39.36 31.80 13.29
C VAL A 34 38.54 33.06 13.57
N GLY A 35 37.32 32.87 14.03
CA GLY A 35 36.38 33.94 14.42
C GLY A 35 35.78 33.69 15.82
N VAL A 36 34.90 34.58 16.27
CA VAL A 36 34.29 34.53 17.59
C VAL A 36 33.60 33.17 17.86
N LYS A 37 33.02 32.56 16.84
CA LYS A 37 32.36 31.22 16.96
C LYS A 37 33.32 30.11 17.42
N HIS A 38 34.62 30.25 17.21
CA HIS A 38 35.62 29.27 17.63
C HIS A 38 36.02 29.42 19.11
N LEU A 39 35.63 30.52 19.74
CA LEU A 39 35.80 30.78 21.18
C LEU A 39 34.60 30.35 21.99
N ILE A 40 33.50 29.97 21.32
CA ILE A 40 32.28 29.58 21.94
C ILE A 40 32.12 28.05 21.84
N ASN A 41 31.86 27.39 22.96
CA ASN A 41 31.53 25.99 22.96
C ASN A 41 30.04 25.80 22.57
N ILE A 42 29.78 25.62 21.27
CA ILE A 42 28.43 25.43 20.74
C ILE A 42 28.02 23.99 20.96
N LYS A 43 26.96 23.78 21.71
CA LYS A 43 26.29 22.48 21.85
C LYS A 43 24.99 22.50 21.08
N THR A 44 24.84 21.56 20.17
CA THR A 44 23.58 21.37 19.45
C THR A 44 22.72 20.37 20.20
N VAL A 45 21.53 20.80 20.63
CA VAL A 45 20.51 19.92 21.18
C VAL A 45 19.54 19.58 20.04
N ALA A 46 19.50 18.32 19.64
CA ALA A 46 18.59 17.83 18.61
C ALA A 46 17.42 17.13 19.32
N GLU A 47 16.25 17.73 19.28
CA GLU A 47 15.02 17.14 19.77
C GLU A 47 14.26 16.49 18.64
N ARG A 48 13.70 15.31 18.95
CA ARG A 48 12.83 14.61 18.01
C ARG A 48 11.50 15.36 17.93
N ARG A 49 11.08 15.70 16.71
CA ARG A 49 9.76 16.27 16.48
C ARG A 49 8.69 15.21 16.73
N GLU A 50 7.70 15.48 17.56
CA GLU A 50 6.57 14.56 17.72
C GLU A 50 5.80 14.38 16.42
N ASN A 51 5.31 13.15 16.20
CA ASN A 51 4.46 12.85 15.08
C ASN A 51 3.05 13.37 15.35
N MET A 52 2.57 14.23 14.46
CA MET A 52 1.15 14.55 14.41
C MET A 52 0.44 13.39 13.72
N LEU A 53 -0.40 12.68 14.45
CA LEU A 53 -1.25 11.63 13.92
C LEU A 53 -2.52 12.27 13.34
N TRP A 54 -2.88 11.84 12.14
CA TRP A 54 -4.09 12.26 11.42
C TRP A 54 -4.62 11.07 10.62
N PHE A 55 -5.88 11.12 10.28
CA PHE A 55 -6.55 10.13 9.45
C PHE A 55 -7.02 10.81 8.16
N ARG A 56 -6.72 10.23 7.01
CA ARG A 56 -7.20 10.69 5.70
C ARG A 56 -7.85 9.56 4.93
N ALA A 57 -8.97 9.87 4.31
CA ALA A 57 -9.71 9.04 3.37
C ALA A 57 -10.25 9.94 2.25
N PRO A 58 -10.81 9.41 1.16
CA PRO A 58 -11.59 10.18 0.20
C PRO A 58 -12.68 11.00 0.89
N GLU A 59 -13.02 12.16 0.35
CA GLU A 59 -14.09 13.00 0.90
C GLU A 59 -15.42 12.25 0.94
N LYS A 60 -15.66 11.39 -0.08
CA LYS A 60 -16.84 10.55 -0.16
C LYS A 60 -16.51 9.14 -0.64
N VAL A 61 -17.14 8.17 -0.02
CA VAL A 61 -17.09 6.77 -0.42
C VAL A 61 -18.53 6.28 -0.57
N TYR A 62 -18.96 6.04 -1.80
CA TYR A 62 -20.25 5.43 -2.09
C TYR A 62 -20.13 3.92 -1.96
N ILE A 63 -21.00 3.32 -1.17
CA ILE A 63 -20.90 1.90 -0.81
C ILE A 63 -22.28 1.25 -0.93
N LYS A 64 -22.54 0.58 -2.02
CA LYS A 64 -23.71 -0.31 -2.19
C LYS A 64 -23.71 -0.85 -3.61
N LYS A 65 -24.14 -2.09 -3.81
CA LYS A 65 -24.43 -2.62 -5.15
C LYS A 65 -25.46 -1.72 -5.88
N GLY A 66 -25.10 -1.21 -7.06
CA GLY A 66 -25.91 -0.29 -7.85
C GLY A 66 -25.84 1.19 -7.43
N CYS A 67 -24.80 1.59 -6.69
CA CYS A 67 -24.63 3.00 -6.29
C CYS A 67 -24.03 3.90 -7.39
N LEU A 68 -23.51 3.33 -8.47
CA LEU A 68 -22.84 4.09 -9.53
C LEU A 68 -23.67 5.26 -10.07
N PRO A 69 -24.94 5.11 -10.48
CA PRO A 69 -25.72 6.25 -11.03
C PRO A 69 -25.85 7.40 -10.05
N VAL A 70 -26.11 7.09 -8.77
CA VAL A 70 -26.27 8.12 -7.73
C VAL A 70 -24.96 8.85 -7.47
N ALA A 71 -23.84 8.12 -7.44
CA ALA A 71 -22.52 8.73 -7.26
C ALA A 71 -22.12 9.62 -8.45
N LEU A 72 -22.43 9.20 -9.67
CA LEU A 72 -22.16 10.01 -10.87
C LEU A 72 -23.05 11.25 -10.97
N ASP A 73 -24.31 11.18 -10.52
CA ASP A 73 -25.21 12.35 -10.47
C ASP A 73 -24.59 13.50 -9.66
N GLU A 74 -23.77 13.21 -8.66
CA GLU A 74 -23.06 14.22 -7.88
C GLU A 74 -22.06 15.02 -8.71
N LEU A 75 -21.39 14.38 -9.68
CA LEU A 75 -20.42 15.07 -10.55
C LEU A 75 -21.04 16.28 -11.24
N LYS A 76 -22.29 16.14 -11.73
CA LYS A 76 -23.01 17.23 -12.38
C LYS A 76 -23.68 18.16 -11.38
N ASN A 77 -24.51 17.60 -10.50
CA ASN A 77 -25.48 18.37 -9.73
C ASN A 77 -24.86 19.10 -8.54
N ILE A 78 -23.74 18.58 -7.99
CA ILE A 78 -23.06 19.17 -6.83
C ILE A 78 -21.70 19.74 -7.23
N MET A 79 -20.91 18.99 -7.97
CA MET A 79 -19.53 19.37 -8.32
C MET A 79 -19.45 20.20 -9.61
N GLY A 80 -20.53 20.28 -10.40
CA GLY A 80 -20.62 21.10 -11.62
C GLY A 80 -19.70 20.64 -12.76
N LYS A 81 -19.33 19.35 -12.77
CA LYS A 81 -18.40 18.78 -13.76
C LYS A 81 -19.03 18.66 -15.14
N LYS A 82 -18.20 18.81 -16.17
CA LYS A 82 -18.65 18.86 -17.59
C LYS A 82 -17.87 17.94 -18.51
N ARG A 83 -16.65 17.53 -18.13
CA ARG A 83 -15.74 16.81 -19.00
C ARG A 83 -15.04 15.69 -18.21
N ALA A 84 -15.43 14.45 -18.46
CA ALA A 84 -14.90 13.27 -17.75
C ALA A 84 -13.89 12.50 -18.62
N PHE A 85 -12.72 12.19 -18.09
CA PHE A 85 -11.72 11.35 -18.74
C PHE A 85 -11.62 10.01 -18.01
N ILE A 86 -11.99 8.92 -18.69
CA ILE A 86 -12.02 7.58 -18.11
C ILE A 86 -10.67 6.92 -18.38
N VAL A 87 -10.03 6.42 -17.31
CA VAL A 87 -8.77 5.65 -17.38
C VAL A 87 -9.06 4.21 -16.99
N THR A 88 -8.74 3.27 -17.87
CA THR A 88 -9.02 1.84 -17.66
C THR A 88 -8.02 0.97 -18.42
N ASP A 89 -8.07 -0.34 -18.19
CA ASP A 89 -7.30 -1.31 -18.95
C ASP A 89 -8.04 -1.79 -20.21
N ASN A 90 -7.29 -2.43 -21.12
CA ASN A 90 -7.79 -2.89 -22.40
C ASN A 90 -8.88 -3.98 -22.26
N PHE A 91 -8.76 -4.85 -21.24
CA PHE A 91 -9.74 -5.90 -21.00
C PHE A 91 -11.09 -5.31 -20.61
N LEU A 92 -11.11 -4.43 -19.62
CA LEU A 92 -12.35 -3.79 -19.15
C LEU A 92 -12.98 -2.94 -20.25
N TYR A 93 -12.17 -2.19 -21.00
CA TYR A 93 -12.64 -1.37 -22.11
C TYR A 93 -13.33 -2.22 -23.20
N LYS A 94 -12.66 -3.28 -23.69
CA LYS A 94 -13.20 -4.15 -24.75
C LYS A 94 -14.41 -4.97 -24.31
N ASN A 95 -14.51 -5.28 -23.02
CA ASN A 95 -15.63 -6.06 -22.49
C ASN A 95 -16.79 -5.18 -21.99
N GLY A 96 -16.78 -3.87 -22.27
CA GLY A 96 -17.89 -2.97 -22.04
C GLY A 96 -18.12 -2.56 -20.57
N TYR A 97 -17.13 -2.74 -19.71
CA TYR A 97 -17.23 -2.28 -18.30
C TYR A 97 -17.34 -0.76 -18.17
N THR A 98 -16.90 -0.01 -19.16
CA THR A 98 -17.05 1.45 -19.22
C THR A 98 -18.48 1.89 -19.57
N LYS A 99 -19.28 1.01 -20.20
CA LYS A 99 -20.59 1.36 -20.72
C LYS A 99 -21.57 1.91 -19.68
N PRO A 100 -21.73 1.35 -18.48
CA PRO A 100 -22.61 1.93 -17.46
C PRO A 100 -22.19 3.35 -17.05
N ILE A 101 -20.90 3.67 -17.13
CA ILE A 101 -20.37 5.00 -16.83
C ILE A 101 -20.67 5.95 -17.98
N THR A 102 -20.32 5.58 -19.21
CA THR A 102 -20.51 6.41 -20.39
C THR A 102 -21.98 6.70 -20.65
N ASP A 103 -22.86 5.69 -20.55
CA ASP A 103 -24.30 5.87 -20.72
C ASP A 103 -24.87 6.89 -19.69
N LYS A 104 -24.38 6.84 -18.45
CA LYS A 104 -24.80 7.80 -17.41
C LYS A 104 -24.23 9.20 -17.63
N LEU A 105 -22.99 9.31 -18.11
CA LEU A 105 -22.37 10.60 -18.46
C LEU A 105 -23.13 11.25 -19.64
N ASP A 106 -23.52 10.46 -20.66
CA ASP A 106 -24.31 10.91 -21.79
C ASP A 106 -25.69 11.41 -21.35
N GLU A 107 -26.40 10.65 -20.50
CA GLU A 107 -27.68 11.07 -19.89
C GLU A 107 -27.56 12.42 -19.19
N MET A 108 -26.44 12.64 -18.50
CA MET A 108 -26.18 13.89 -17.80
C MET A 108 -25.66 15.01 -18.72
N GLY A 109 -25.32 14.73 -19.98
CA GLY A 109 -24.70 15.68 -20.90
C GLY A 109 -23.27 16.06 -20.49
N ILE A 110 -22.54 15.17 -19.85
CA ILE A 110 -21.11 15.31 -19.54
C ILE A 110 -20.32 14.71 -20.71
N VAL A 111 -19.51 15.53 -21.36
CA VAL A 111 -18.64 15.07 -22.45
C VAL A 111 -17.57 14.15 -21.88
N HIS A 112 -17.29 13.04 -22.55
CA HIS A 112 -16.30 12.08 -22.05
C HIS A 112 -15.34 11.57 -23.12
N ALA A 113 -14.16 11.15 -22.67
CA ALA A 113 -13.18 10.43 -23.47
C ALA A 113 -12.59 9.27 -22.62
N THR A 114 -12.07 8.25 -23.27
CA THR A 114 -11.56 7.06 -22.59
C THR A 114 -10.14 6.72 -23.05
N PHE A 115 -9.24 6.56 -22.10
CA PHE A 115 -7.93 5.94 -22.27
C PHE A 115 -8.01 4.48 -21.77
N GLY A 116 -7.99 3.53 -22.72
CA GLY A 116 -8.21 2.11 -22.44
C GLY A 116 -6.95 1.26 -22.54
N ASP A 117 -5.75 1.84 -22.51
CA ASP A 117 -4.50 1.14 -22.80
C ASP A 117 -3.60 0.95 -21.56
N VAL A 118 -4.17 0.99 -20.35
CA VAL A 118 -3.37 0.71 -19.15
C VAL A 118 -3.01 -0.78 -19.12
N ALA A 119 -1.70 -1.06 -19.11
CA ALA A 119 -1.17 -2.40 -18.95
C ALA A 119 -1.16 -2.84 -17.47
N PRO A 120 -1.17 -4.16 -17.19
CA PRO A 120 -0.76 -4.64 -15.87
C PRO A 120 0.64 -4.12 -15.54
N ASP A 121 0.87 -3.71 -14.28
CA ASP A 121 2.12 -3.03 -13.87
C ASP A 121 2.40 -1.78 -14.72
N PRO A 122 1.61 -0.71 -14.55
CA PRO A 122 1.66 0.45 -15.43
C PRO A 122 3.03 1.14 -15.39
N THR A 123 3.47 1.61 -16.56
CA THR A 123 4.75 2.28 -16.71
C THR A 123 4.58 3.79 -16.75
N LEU A 124 5.69 4.52 -16.51
CA LEU A 124 5.70 5.97 -16.63
C LEU A 124 5.32 6.41 -18.05
N GLN A 125 5.84 5.71 -19.07
CA GLN A 125 5.51 6.00 -20.48
C GLN A 125 4.02 5.80 -20.77
N CYS A 126 3.38 4.80 -20.16
CA CYS A 126 1.93 4.61 -20.25
C CYS A 126 1.17 5.80 -19.66
N ALA A 127 1.59 6.29 -18.50
CA ALA A 127 0.99 7.46 -17.88
C ALA A 127 1.18 8.74 -18.72
N GLU A 128 2.35 8.96 -19.28
CA GLU A 128 2.65 10.10 -20.16
C GLU A 128 1.76 10.13 -21.40
N LYS A 129 1.56 8.97 -22.07
CA LYS A 129 0.62 8.86 -23.21
C LYS A 129 -0.81 9.24 -22.84
N GLY A 130 -1.27 8.82 -21.65
CA GLY A 130 -2.58 9.21 -21.15
C GLY A 130 -2.68 10.71 -20.88
N VAL A 131 -1.62 11.30 -20.33
CA VAL A 131 -1.55 12.76 -20.07
C VAL A 131 -1.60 13.56 -21.36
N GLU A 132 -0.96 13.13 -22.45
CA GLU A 132 -1.07 13.79 -23.75
C GLU A 132 -2.53 13.86 -24.22
N GLN A 133 -3.28 12.77 -24.09
CA GLN A 133 -4.71 12.75 -24.43
C GLN A 133 -5.52 13.62 -23.46
N MET A 134 -5.20 13.63 -22.17
CA MET A 134 -5.85 14.51 -21.18
C MET A 134 -5.65 15.99 -21.52
N ARG A 135 -4.43 16.38 -21.91
CA ARG A 135 -4.14 17.76 -22.31
C ARG A 135 -4.94 18.21 -23.54
N ALA A 136 -5.15 17.32 -24.49
CA ALA A 136 -5.97 17.61 -25.67
C ALA A 136 -7.46 17.64 -25.34
N PHE A 137 -7.91 16.85 -24.38
CA PHE A 137 -9.32 16.75 -23.99
C PHE A 137 -9.72 17.77 -22.91
N GLU A 138 -8.79 18.21 -22.07
CA GLU A 138 -9.01 19.15 -20.93
C GLU A 138 -10.12 18.71 -19.96
N PRO A 139 -9.97 17.53 -19.28
CA PRO A 139 -10.96 17.06 -18.33
C PRO A 139 -11.00 17.92 -17.05
N ASP A 140 -12.18 18.02 -16.46
CA ASP A 140 -12.39 18.51 -15.09
C ASP A 140 -12.65 17.37 -14.08
N THR A 141 -12.74 16.14 -14.57
CA THR A 141 -12.88 14.92 -13.78
C THR A 141 -12.14 13.77 -14.45
N ILE A 142 -11.39 13.02 -13.65
CA ILE A 142 -10.74 11.77 -14.04
C ILE A 142 -11.49 10.63 -13.35
N ILE A 143 -11.94 9.63 -14.11
CA ILE A 143 -12.60 8.44 -13.59
C ILE A 143 -11.69 7.24 -13.81
N ALA A 144 -11.07 6.73 -12.76
CA ALA A 144 -10.25 5.53 -12.82
C ALA A 144 -11.14 4.29 -12.60
N LEU A 145 -11.35 3.49 -13.64
CA LEU A 145 -12.10 2.23 -13.59
C LEU A 145 -11.15 1.05 -13.70
N GLY A 146 -11.01 0.23 -12.67
CA GLY A 146 -10.16 -0.95 -12.76
C GLY A 146 -9.64 -1.47 -11.43
N GLY A 147 -8.62 -2.31 -11.50
CA GLY A 147 -7.83 -2.72 -10.34
C GLY A 147 -6.77 -1.68 -9.98
N GLY A 148 -5.81 -2.07 -9.13
CA GLY A 148 -4.70 -1.20 -8.71
C GLY A 148 -3.99 -0.53 -9.88
N SER A 149 -3.66 -1.29 -10.94
CA SER A 149 -2.92 -0.76 -12.11
C SER A 149 -3.60 0.44 -12.78
N ALA A 150 -4.90 0.37 -13.02
CA ALA A 150 -5.63 1.46 -13.66
C ALA A 150 -5.70 2.70 -12.74
N MET A 151 -5.90 2.50 -11.44
CA MET A 151 -5.94 3.59 -10.47
C MET A 151 -4.56 4.21 -10.25
N ASP A 152 -3.52 3.41 -10.20
CA ASP A 152 -2.14 3.86 -10.02
C ASP A 152 -1.69 4.70 -11.23
N ALA A 153 -1.98 4.23 -12.45
CA ALA A 153 -1.76 5.02 -13.67
C ALA A 153 -2.54 6.35 -13.63
N ALA A 154 -3.83 6.30 -13.29
CA ALA A 154 -4.68 7.50 -13.22
C ALA A 154 -4.17 8.53 -12.19
N LYS A 155 -3.64 8.09 -11.05
CA LYS A 155 -3.05 8.97 -10.03
C LYS A 155 -1.82 9.73 -10.57
N ILE A 156 -0.93 9.03 -11.28
CA ILE A 156 0.25 9.68 -11.88
C ILE A 156 -0.15 10.56 -13.06
N MET A 157 -1.09 10.11 -13.90
CA MET A 157 -1.67 10.96 -14.95
C MET A 157 -2.25 12.25 -14.36
N TRP A 158 -2.96 12.15 -13.23
CA TRP A 158 -3.52 13.31 -12.53
C TRP A 158 -2.44 14.30 -12.10
N VAL A 159 -1.35 13.81 -11.46
CA VAL A 159 -0.21 14.66 -11.10
C VAL A 159 0.38 15.37 -12.32
N LEU A 160 0.75 14.60 -13.36
CA LEU A 160 1.42 15.15 -14.54
C LEU A 160 0.51 16.05 -15.39
N TYR A 161 -0.80 15.88 -15.30
CA TYR A 161 -1.79 16.76 -15.94
C TYR A 161 -1.89 18.11 -15.24
N GLU A 162 -1.95 18.11 -13.90
CA GLU A 162 -2.04 19.35 -13.12
C GLU A 162 -0.69 20.06 -12.98
N HIS A 163 0.38 19.28 -12.84
CA HIS A 163 1.74 19.73 -12.56
C HIS A 163 2.75 19.13 -13.54
N PRO A 164 2.81 19.67 -14.78
CA PRO A 164 3.76 19.19 -15.80
C PRO A 164 5.23 19.30 -15.39
N GLU A 165 5.53 20.16 -14.42
CA GLU A 165 6.86 20.38 -13.85
C GLU A 165 7.27 19.34 -12.82
N ALA A 166 6.37 18.47 -12.39
CA ALA A 166 6.66 17.46 -11.35
C ALA A 166 7.68 16.43 -11.85
N ASP A 167 8.78 16.30 -11.13
CA ASP A 167 9.81 15.29 -11.42
C ASP A 167 9.43 13.93 -10.83
N PHE A 168 9.49 12.88 -11.67
CA PHE A 168 9.13 11.54 -11.26
C PHE A 168 10.07 11.00 -10.19
N MET A 169 11.38 11.26 -10.28
CA MET A 169 12.37 10.74 -9.32
C MET A 169 12.24 11.43 -7.97
N ASP A 170 11.86 12.70 -7.92
CA ASP A 170 11.53 13.41 -6.68
C ASP A 170 10.29 12.79 -6.01
N MET A 171 9.26 12.46 -6.79
CA MET A 171 8.07 11.76 -6.29
C MET A 171 8.40 10.35 -5.79
N ALA A 172 9.33 9.67 -6.43
CA ALA A 172 9.78 8.31 -6.09
C ALA A 172 10.78 8.27 -4.93
N MET A 173 11.23 9.43 -4.42
CA MET A 173 12.19 9.50 -3.32
C MET A 173 11.69 8.79 -2.07
N ARG A 174 12.55 7.98 -1.48
CA ARG A 174 12.26 7.24 -0.23
C ARG A 174 11.98 8.19 0.93
N PHE A 175 11.10 7.77 1.81
CA PHE A 175 10.74 8.48 3.04
C PHE A 175 10.63 7.48 4.21
N MET A 176 10.72 7.97 5.44
CA MET A 176 10.50 7.17 6.65
C MET A 176 9.05 7.28 7.17
N ASP A 177 8.43 8.42 6.95
CA ASP A 177 7.05 8.71 7.32
C ASP A 177 6.42 9.53 6.19
N ILE A 178 5.39 9.01 5.55
CA ILE A 178 4.65 9.66 4.46
C ILE A 178 4.18 11.07 4.81
N ARG A 179 3.95 11.36 6.10
CA ARG A 179 3.52 12.67 6.60
C ARG A 179 4.64 13.73 6.62
N LYS A 180 5.88 13.28 6.42
CA LYS A 180 7.08 14.11 6.59
C LYS A 180 8.03 14.00 5.40
N ARG A 181 7.47 13.99 4.19
CA ARG A 181 8.26 13.96 2.96
C ARG A 181 8.99 15.27 2.73
N ILE A 182 10.19 15.20 2.15
CA ILE A 182 10.96 16.35 1.67
C ILE A 182 10.35 16.84 0.37
N CYS A 183 10.28 15.96 -0.63
CA CYS A 183 9.62 16.23 -1.90
C CYS A 183 8.14 15.88 -1.77
N ARG A 184 7.30 16.88 -1.79
CA ARG A 184 5.85 16.73 -1.72
C ARG A 184 5.26 16.89 -3.10
N ILE A 185 4.24 16.09 -3.39
CA ILE A 185 3.40 16.34 -4.55
C ILE A 185 2.62 17.65 -4.29
N PRO A 186 2.59 18.58 -5.25
CA PRO A 186 1.77 19.78 -5.12
C PRO A 186 0.29 19.45 -4.92
N GLU A 187 -0.48 20.44 -4.47
CA GLU A 187 -1.93 20.29 -4.26
C GLU A 187 -2.63 19.94 -5.57
N LEU A 188 -3.39 18.84 -5.57
CA LEU A 188 -4.16 18.35 -6.70
C LEU A 188 -5.65 18.72 -6.56
N GLY A 189 -6.42 18.60 -7.65
CA GLY A 189 -7.85 18.87 -7.69
C GLY A 189 -8.20 20.30 -8.14
N LYS A 190 -7.26 21.06 -8.66
CA LYS A 190 -7.50 22.41 -9.20
C LYS A 190 -8.02 22.37 -10.62
N LYS A 191 -7.51 21.45 -11.45
CA LYS A 191 -7.98 21.27 -12.83
C LYS A 191 -9.01 20.16 -12.91
N ALA A 192 -8.75 19.02 -12.25
CA ALA A 192 -9.61 17.85 -12.30
C ALA A 192 -9.68 17.14 -10.96
N ASP A 193 -10.84 16.62 -10.58
CA ASP A 193 -10.99 15.72 -9.44
C ASP A 193 -10.81 14.27 -9.87
N LEU A 194 -10.20 13.45 -9.02
CA LEU A 194 -10.04 12.01 -9.24
C LEU A 194 -11.16 11.24 -8.56
N VAL A 195 -11.86 10.40 -9.34
CA VAL A 195 -12.88 9.44 -8.89
C VAL A 195 -12.39 8.03 -9.19
N CYS A 196 -12.42 7.12 -8.23
CA CYS A 196 -11.97 5.74 -8.41
C CYS A 196 -13.14 4.76 -8.27
N ILE A 197 -13.22 3.81 -9.21
CA ILE A 197 -14.23 2.74 -9.27
C ILE A 197 -13.49 1.41 -9.34
N PRO A 198 -13.34 0.69 -8.22
CA PRO A 198 -12.60 -0.56 -8.20
C PRO A 198 -13.38 -1.70 -8.88
N THR A 199 -12.66 -2.51 -9.68
CA THR A 199 -13.17 -3.74 -10.28
C THR A 199 -12.53 -4.99 -9.67
N THR A 200 -11.72 -4.81 -8.63
CA THR A 200 -11.10 -5.86 -7.84
C THR A 200 -11.34 -5.64 -6.36
N SER A 201 -11.35 -6.73 -5.59
CA SER A 201 -11.53 -6.68 -4.13
C SER A 201 -10.21 -7.08 -3.44
N GLY A 202 -9.24 -6.16 -3.41
CA GLY A 202 -7.91 -6.47 -2.89
C GLY A 202 -7.09 -5.24 -2.54
N THR A 203 -6.64 -4.50 -3.53
CA THR A 203 -5.62 -3.45 -3.40
C THR A 203 -6.02 -2.24 -2.55
N GLY A 204 -7.31 -1.90 -2.50
CA GLY A 204 -7.78 -0.69 -1.82
C GLY A 204 -7.27 0.63 -2.43
N SER A 205 -6.73 0.60 -3.68
CA SER A 205 -6.13 1.79 -4.29
C SER A 205 -7.11 2.95 -4.42
N GLU A 206 -8.40 2.68 -4.49
CA GLU A 206 -9.48 3.68 -4.54
C GLU A 206 -9.56 4.60 -3.31
N VAL A 207 -8.94 4.20 -2.19
CA VAL A 207 -8.95 4.97 -0.93
C VAL A 207 -7.55 5.25 -0.40
N THR A 208 -6.50 4.90 -1.15
CA THR A 208 -5.12 5.01 -0.69
C THR A 208 -4.35 6.14 -1.35
N PRO A 209 -3.33 6.69 -0.68
CA PRO A 209 -2.45 7.73 -1.22
C PRO A 209 -1.24 7.15 -1.98
N PHE A 210 -1.34 5.93 -2.52
CA PHE A 210 -0.24 5.22 -3.15
C PHE A 210 -0.47 5.03 -4.64
N SER A 211 0.64 4.98 -5.39
CA SER A 211 0.67 4.58 -6.80
C SER A 211 1.97 3.83 -7.07
N ILE A 212 1.86 2.64 -7.67
CA ILE A 212 3.01 1.83 -8.05
C ILE A 212 3.23 1.96 -9.53
N ILE A 213 4.36 2.54 -9.93
CA ILE A 213 4.71 2.78 -11.33
C ILE A 213 6.06 2.14 -11.65
N THR A 214 6.14 1.49 -12.78
CA THR A 214 7.38 0.91 -13.31
C THR A 214 8.08 1.96 -14.16
N ASP A 215 9.36 2.17 -13.91
CA ASP A 215 10.22 2.94 -14.80
C ASP A 215 10.63 2.06 -16.00
N ASP A 216 10.29 2.52 -17.21
CA ASP A 216 10.54 1.78 -18.46
C ASP A 216 12.03 1.55 -18.73
N ALA A 217 12.89 2.48 -18.31
CA ALA A 217 14.31 2.43 -18.58
C ALA A 217 15.05 1.43 -17.67
N THR A 218 14.67 1.36 -16.41
CA THR A 218 15.34 0.55 -15.38
C THR A 218 14.58 -0.71 -15.01
N HIS A 219 13.31 -0.84 -15.43
CA HIS A 219 12.35 -1.86 -15.02
C HIS A 219 12.17 -1.96 -13.50
N VAL A 220 12.44 -0.88 -12.79
CA VAL A 220 12.26 -0.79 -11.34
C VAL A 220 10.86 -0.28 -11.03
N LYS A 221 10.17 -0.95 -10.10
CA LYS A 221 8.89 -0.51 -9.56
C LYS A 221 9.10 0.49 -8.43
N TYR A 222 8.56 1.68 -8.59
CA TYR A 222 8.58 2.74 -7.61
C TYR A 222 7.23 2.88 -6.92
N ALA A 223 7.24 2.83 -5.61
CA ALA A 223 6.07 3.13 -4.79
C ALA A 223 6.03 4.64 -4.50
N ILE A 224 5.19 5.34 -5.23
CA ILE A 224 4.95 6.77 -5.01
C ILE A 224 3.86 6.90 -3.95
N ALA A 225 4.14 7.65 -2.91
CA ALA A 225 3.23 7.80 -1.79
C ALA A 225 3.19 9.25 -1.32
N ASP A 226 2.04 9.86 -1.44
CA ASP A 226 1.75 11.18 -0.90
C ASP A 226 0.24 11.32 -0.70
N TYR A 227 -0.19 11.91 0.41
CA TYR A 227 -1.62 12.08 0.69
C TYR A 227 -2.34 12.95 -0.34
N ALA A 228 -1.62 13.73 -1.16
CA ALA A 228 -2.19 14.44 -2.30
C ALA A 228 -2.82 13.48 -3.33
N LEU A 229 -2.30 12.24 -3.45
CA LEU A 229 -2.82 11.21 -4.37
C LEU A 229 -4.12 10.55 -3.90
N THR A 230 -4.63 10.88 -2.71
CA THR A 230 -5.90 10.31 -2.23
C THR A 230 -7.03 10.77 -3.16
N PRO A 231 -7.81 9.84 -3.77
CA PRO A 231 -8.93 10.21 -4.63
C PRO A 231 -9.95 11.08 -3.91
N LYS A 232 -10.63 11.95 -4.65
CA LYS A 232 -11.71 12.78 -4.12
C LYS A 232 -12.92 11.93 -3.73
N MET A 233 -13.25 10.94 -4.58
CA MET A 233 -14.39 10.07 -4.42
C MET A 233 -14.01 8.64 -4.77
N ALA A 234 -14.54 7.67 -4.00
CA ALA A 234 -14.50 6.25 -4.33
C ALA A 234 -15.93 5.71 -4.50
N ILE A 235 -16.17 4.88 -5.51
CA ILE A 235 -17.47 4.30 -5.80
C ILE A 235 -17.35 2.78 -5.74
N ILE A 236 -17.81 2.20 -4.64
CA ILE A 236 -17.70 0.77 -4.31
C ILE A 236 -18.98 0.07 -4.73
N ASP A 237 -19.10 -0.17 -6.04
CA ASP A 237 -20.28 -0.84 -6.62
C ASP A 237 -19.94 -2.29 -6.98
N ALA A 238 -20.53 -3.23 -6.24
CA ALA A 238 -20.26 -4.66 -6.39
C ALA A 238 -20.66 -5.22 -7.77
N ASN A 239 -21.42 -4.50 -8.59
CA ASN A 239 -21.68 -4.90 -9.98
C ASN A 239 -20.39 -5.05 -10.80
N PHE A 240 -19.35 -4.27 -10.48
CA PHE A 240 -18.08 -4.34 -11.19
C PHE A 240 -17.20 -5.54 -10.80
N VAL A 241 -17.52 -6.24 -9.71
CA VAL A 241 -16.78 -7.42 -9.23
C VAL A 241 -17.53 -8.73 -9.38
N ASP A 242 -18.78 -8.71 -9.88
CA ASP A 242 -19.58 -9.93 -10.05
C ASP A 242 -18.87 -10.97 -10.93
N GLY A 243 -18.24 -10.54 -12.03
CA GLY A 243 -17.52 -11.39 -12.97
C GLY A 243 -16.06 -11.71 -12.61
N MET A 244 -15.60 -11.32 -11.44
CA MET A 244 -14.18 -11.49 -11.06
C MET A 244 -13.78 -12.98 -10.98
N PRO A 245 -12.70 -13.42 -11.68
CA PRO A 245 -12.23 -14.81 -11.69
C PRO A 245 -11.82 -15.32 -10.30
N LYS A 246 -11.91 -16.63 -10.08
CA LYS A 246 -11.52 -17.28 -8.81
C LYS A 246 -10.10 -16.94 -8.36
N GLY A 247 -9.11 -17.03 -9.28
CA GLY A 247 -7.72 -16.71 -8.97
C GLY A 247 -7.53 -15.27 -8.50
N LEU A 248 -8.22 -14.32 -9.14
CA LEU A 248 -8.18 -12.91 -8.74
C LEU A 248 -8.93 -12.67 -7.43
N THR A 249 -10.03 -13.41 -7.18
CA THR A 249 -10.76 -13.38 -5.90
C THR A 249 -9.88 -13.87 -4.75
N ALA A 250 -9.17 -14.97 -4.93
CA ALA A 250 -8.26 -15.53 -3.93
C ALA A 250 -7.09 -14.57 -3.65
N ALA A 251 -6.38 -14.17 -4.70
CA ALA A 251 -5.22 -13.28 -4.56
C ALA A 251 -5.61 -11.93 -3.95
N GLY A 252 -6.66 -11.28 -4.44
CA GLY A 252 -7.13 -10.01 -3.91
C GLY A 252 -7.66 -10.12 -2.48
N GLY A 253 -8.44 -11.15 -2.19
CA GLY A 253 -9.02 -11.33 -0.85
C GLY A 253 -7.97 -11.57 0.23
N ILE A 254 -6.95 -12.39 -0.07
CA ILE A 254 -5.85 -12.62 0.88
C ILE A 254 -4.93 -11.40 0.99
N ASP A 255 -4.76 -10.62 -0.09
CA ASP A 255 -4.04 -9.36 -0.07
C ASP A 255 -4.70 -8.35 0.89
N ALA A 256 -6.02 -8.18 0.77
CA ALA A 256 -6.81 -7.36 1.69
C ALA A 256 -6.69 -7.83 3.16
N LEU A 257 -6.61 -9.15 3.39
CA LEU A 257 -6.37 -9.67 4.74
C LEU A 257 -4.99 -9.26 5.26
N VAL A 258 -3.95 -9.39 4.43
CA VAL A 258 -2.58 -9.02 4.83
C VAL A 258 -2.48 -7.50 5.07
N HIS A 259 -3.12 -6.68 4.23
CA HIS A 259 -3.24 -5.24 4.47
C HIS A 259 -3.81 -4.94 5.86
N ALA A 260 -4.92 -5.58 6.23
CA ALA A 260 -5.55 -5.37 7.52
C ALA A 260 -4.72 -5.91 8.69
N LEU A 261 -4.10 -7.08 8.55
CA LEU A 261 -3.23 -7.66 9.57
C LEU A 261 -2.01 -6.79 9.85
N GLU A 262 -1.32 -6.33 8.80
CA GLU A 262 -0.15 -5.47 8.96
C GLU A 262 -0.53 -4.07 9.49
N ALA A 263 -1.62 -3.48 8.99
CA ALA A 263 -2.11 -2.20 9.52
C ALA A 263 -2.44 -2.28 11.01
N TYR A 264 -3.00 -3.39 11.48
CA TYR A 264 -3.39 -3.57 12.88
C TYR A 264 -2.20 -3.63 13.83
N VAL A 265 -1.09 -4.23 13.41
CA VAL A 265 0.12 -4.36 14.25
C VAL A 265 1.18 -3.30 13.97
N SER A 266 0.99 -2.46 12.97
CA SER A 266 1.94 -1.42 12.56
C SER A 266 2.31 -0.48 13.72
N VAL A 267 3.56 0.00 13.70
CA VAL A 267 3.99 1.07 14.63
C VAL A 267 3.28 2.40 14.42
N MET A 268 2.59 2.56 13.29
CA MET A 268 1.77 3.73 12.96
C MET A 268 0.28 3.54 13.26
N ALA A 269 -0.11 2.38 13.79
CA ALA A 269 -1.50 2.06 14.08
C ALA A 269 -2.12 3.03 15.10
N THR A 270 -3.40 3.32 14.91
CA THR A 270 -4.21 4.17 15.79
C THR A 270 -5.53 3.49 16.09
N ASN A 271 -6.30 3.99 17.06
CA ASN A 271 -7.63 3.45 17.33
C ASN A 271 -8.56 3.51 16.11
N TYR A 272 -8.40 4.53 15.26
CA TYR A 272 -9.17 4.65 14.01
C TYR A 272 -8.81 3.54 13.02
N THR A 273 -7.53 3.32 12.76
CA THR A 273 -7.07 2.28 11.84
C THR A 273 -7.31 0.88 12.39
N ASN A 274 -7.19 0.69 13.71
CA ASN A 274 -7.45 -0.59 14.37
C ASN A 274 -8.89 -1.05 14.20
N SER A 275 -9.87 -0.14 14.36
CA SER A 275 -11.29 -0.45 14.20
C SER A 275 -11.59 -0.91 12.75
N LEU A 276 -11.03 -0.22 11.76
CA LEU A 276 -11.17 -0.58 10.35
C LEU A 276 -10.50 -1.92 10.04
N ALA A 277 -9.27 -2.13 10.51
CA ALA A 277 -8.52 -3.36 10.28
C ALA A 277 -9.24 -4.58 10.86
N LEU A 278 -9.72 -4.51 12.09
CA LEU A 278 -10.47 -5.60 12.72
C LEU A 278 -11.77 -5.91 11.99
N GLU A 279 -12.49 -4.90 11.54
CA GLU A 279 -13.72 -5.12 10.76
C GLU A 279 -13.42 -5.78 9.41
N ALA A 280 -12.38 -5.33 8.71
CA ALA A 280 -11.94 -5.96 7.47
C ALA A 280 -11.56 -7.43 7.68
N ILE A 281 -10.75 -7.74 8.70
CA ILE A 281 -10.35 -9.11 9.04
C ILE A 281 -11.57 -10.01 9.27
N LYS A 282 -12.53 -9.57 10.09
CA LYS A 282 -13.76 -10.33 10.35
C LYS A 282 -14.55 -10.63 9.07
N GLN A 283 -14.73 -9.62 8.23
CA GLN A 283 -15.49 -9.79 6.99
C GLN A 283 -14.75 -10.71 6.01
N ILE A 284 -13.43 -10.59 5.88
CA ILE A 284 -12.64 -11.43 4.99
C ILE A 284 -12.72 -12.90 5.42
N PHE A 285 -12.45 -13.21 6.69
CA PHE A 285 -12.59 -14.59 7.18
C PHE A 285 -13.99 -15.18 6.97
N ARG A 286 -15.01 -14.35 7.10
CA ARG A 286 -16.39 -14.81 6.94
C ARG A 286 -16.81 -15.00 5.48
N TYR A 287 -16.37 -14.16 4.57
CA TYR A 287 -16.95 -14.06 3.24
C TYR A 287 -16.03 -14.48 2.10
N LEU A 288 -14.69 -14.48 2.30
CA LEU A 288 -13.75 -14.86 1.25
C LEU A 288 -13.96 -16.30 0.75
N PRO A 289 -14.14 -17.31 1.62
CA PRO A 289 -14.39 -18.68 1.15
C PRO A 289 -15.61 -18.82 0.25
N SER A 290 -16.74 -18.22 0.63
CA SER A 290 -17.96 -18.27 -0.19
C SER A 290 -17.84 -17.39 -1.44
N SER A 291 -17.22 -16.23 -1.36
CA SER A 291 -16.93 -15.40 -2.54
C SER A 291 -16.06 -16.12 -3.56
N TYR A 292 -15.09 -16.91 -3.12
CA TYR A 292 -14.23 -17.73 -3.97
C TYR A 292 -14.95 -18.94 -4.57
N LYS A 293 -15.71 -19.68 -3.74
CA LYS A 293 -16.38 -20.91 -4.16
C LYS A 293 -17.56 -20.62 -5.11
N GLU A 294 -18.40 -19.65 -4.75
CA GLU A 294 -19.70 -19.39 -5.38
C GLU A 294 -19.63 -18.24 -6.43
N GLY A 295 -18.68 -17.32 -6.28
CA GLY A 295 -18.48 -16.22 -7.25
C GLY A 295 -19.74 -15.35 -7.41
N ALA A 296 -20.16 -15.13 -8.65
CA ALA A 296 -21.33 -14.31 -8.99
C ALA A 296 -22.66 -14.88 -8.44
N GLN A 297 -22.70 -16.16 -8.09
CA GLN A 297 -23.88 -16.81 -7.51
C GLN A 297 -24.14 -16.38 -6.06
N ASN A 298 -23.13 -15.77 -5.41
CA ASN A 298 -23.28 -15.19 -4.08
C ASN A 298 -22.93 -13.69 -4.08
N PRO A 299 -23.83 -12.83 -4.59
CA PRO A 299 -23.60 -11.40 -4.70
C PRO A 299 -23.39 -10.75 -3.33
N LYS A 300 -23.96 -11.30 -2.26
CA LYS A 300 -23.72 -10.81 -0.90
C LYS A 300 -22.27 -11.01 -0.46
N ALA A 301 -21.68 -12.18 -0.71
CA ALA A 301 -20.28 -12.43 -0.38
C ALA A 301 -19.37 -11.56 -1.23
N ARG A 302 -19.67 -11.35 -2.52
CA ARG A 302 -18.95 -10.43 -3.41
C ARG A 302 -18.96 -9.00 -2.87
N GLU A 303 -20.12 -8.47 -2.54
CA GLU A 303 -20.28 -7.12 -1.98
C GLU A 303 -19.54 -6.97 -0.65
N LYS A 304 -19.64 -7.96 0.23
CA LYS A 304 -18.96 -7.93 1.53
C LYS A 304 -17.44 -7.97 1.38
N MET A 305 -16.91 -8.78 0.47
CA MET A 305 -15.47 -8.80 0.18
C MET A 305 -14.99 -7.50 -0.47
N HIS A 306 -15.81 -6.91 -1.36
CA HIS A 306 -15.50 -5.63 -1.98
C HIS A 306 -15.39 -4.51 -0.94
N ASN A 307 -16.36 -4.45 -0.04
CA ASN A 307 -16.36 -3.50 1.08
C ASN A 307 -15.17 -3.76 2.03
N ALA A 308 -14.89 -5.03 2.36
CA ALA A 308 -13.78 -5.38 3.25
C ALA A 308 -12.41 -4.96 2.69
N ALA A 309 -12.20 -5.11 1.38
CA ALA A 309 -10.98 -4.65 0.72
C ALA A 309 -10.80 -3.12 0.83
N THR A 310 -11.86 -2.35 0.59
CA THR A 310 -11.86 -0.89 0.76
C THR A 310 -11.59 -0.48 2.21
N ILE A 311 -12.22 -1.16 3.18
CA ILE A 311 -12.01 -0.91 4.62
C ILE A 311 -10.56 -1.19 5.00
N ALA A 312 -9.98 -2.31 4.53
CA ALA A 312 -8.56 -2.62 4.71
C ALA A 312 -7.67 -1.54 4.07
N GLY A 313 -8.05 -1.05 2.88
CA GLY A 313 -7.44 0.06 2.19
C GLY A 313 -7.35 1.32 3.04
N MET A 314 -8.46 1.72 3.65
CA MET A 314 -8.49 2.88 4.57
C MET A 314 -7.61 2.68 5.80
N ALA A 315 -7.54 1.45 6.34
CA ALA A 315 -6.71 1.15 7.48
C ALA A 315 -5.23 1.32 7.14
N PHE A 316 -4.73 0.63 6.10
CA PHE A 316 -3.30 0.69 5.80
C PHE A 316 -2.86 2.00 5.14
N ALA A 317 -3.75 2.73 4.46
CA ALA A 317 -3.45 4.08 3.99
C ALA A 317 -2.97 5.01 5.11
N ASN A 318 -3.41 4.77 6.34
CA ASN A 318 -3.10 5.60 7.51
C ASN A 318 -2.16 4.91 8.52
N ALA A 319 -2.10 3.58 8.55
CA ALA A 319 -1.19 2.81 9.41
C ALA A 319 0.06 2.29 8.68
N PHE A 320 0.10 2.38 7.36
CA PHE A 320 1.12 1.80 6.51
C PHE A 320 1.15 0.25 6.58
N LEU A 321 2.15 -0.36 5.93
CA LEU A 321 2.32 -1.80 5.83
C LEU A 321 3.58 -2.25 6.58
N GLY A 322 3.93 -3.52 6.51
CA GLY A 322 5.04 -4.10 7.25
C GLY A 322 5.93 -5.03 6.43
N LEU A 323 6.54 -5.98 7.13
CA LEU A 323 7.55 -6.88 6.59
C LEU A 323 7.00 -7.83 5.53
N CYS A 324 5.73 -8.26 5.64
CA CYS A 324 5.12 -9.16 4.67
C CYS A 324 5.11 -8.52 3.27
N HIS A 325 4.62 -7.30 3.16
CA HIS A 325 4.64 -6.56 1.89
C HIS A 325 6.05 -6.27 1.40
N SER A 326 6.98 -5.88 2.29
CA SER A 326 8.38 -5.67 1.93
C SER A 326 8.99 -6.88 1.24
N MET A 327 8.73 -8.06 1.77
CA MET A 327 9.23 -9.33 1.24
C MET A 327 8.46 -9.76 -0.03
N ALA A 328 7.14 -9.59 -0.03
CA ALA A 328 6.27 -9.96 -1.14
C ALA A 328 6.56 -9.17 -2.42
N HIS A 329 6.86 -7.87 -2.31
CA HIS A 329 7.27 -7.03 -3.44
C HIS A 329 8.46 -7.64 -4.20
N LYS A 330 9.46 -8.14 -3.45
CA LYS A 330 10.70 -8.67 -4.04
C LYS A 330 10.49 -10.07 -4.60
N LEU A 331 9.73 -10.90 -3.86
CA LEU A 331 9.38 -12.26 -4.27
C LEU A 331 8.54 -12.23 -5.55
N GLY A 332 7.50 -11.40 -5.59
CA GLY A 332 6.63 -11.24 -6.75
C GLY A 332 7.37 -10.74 -7.98
N ALA A 333 8.20 -9.70 -7.83
CA ALA A 333 8.98 -9.15 -8.94
C ALA A 333 10.02 -10.13 -9.50
N MET A 334 10.66 -10.93 -8.63
CA MET A 334 11.75 -11.84 -9.05
C MET A 334 11.24 -13.13 -9.71
N TYR A 335 10.08 -13.64 -9.27
CA TYR A 335 9.55 -14.91 -9.73
C TYR A 335 8.20 -14.80 -10.43
N ASN A 336 7.78 -13.59 -10.76
CA ASN A 336 6.51 -13.31 -11.42
C ASN A 336 5.30 -13.92 -10.68
N ILE A 337 5.32 -13.85 -9.34
CA ILE A 337 4.23 -14.32 -8.50
C ILE A 337 3.23 -13.17 -8.32
N PRO A 338 1.91 -13.39 -8.52
CA PRO A 338 0.90 -12.38 -8.28
C PRO A 338 1.01 -11.82 -6.85
N HIS A 339 0.87 -10.51 -6.70
CA HIS A 339 1.16 -9.79 -5.45
C HIS A 339 0.47 -10.40 -4.22
N GLY A 340 -0.85 -10.61 -4.28
CA GLY A 340 -1.58 -11.19 -3.16
C GLY A 340 -1.18 -12.63 -2.84
N VAL A 341 -0.76 -13.41 -3.86
CA VAL A 341 -0.21 -14.75 -3.63
C VAL A 341 1.15 -14.66 -2.93
N ALA A 342 2.03 -13.74 -3.36
CA ALA A 342 3.32 -13.53 -2.71
C ALA A 342 3.15 -13.15 -1.22
N ASN A 343 2.18 -12.29 -0.90
CA ASN A 343 1.80 -11.97 0.48
C ASN A 343 1.31 -13.21 1.23
N ALA A 344 0.44 -14.00 0.62
CA ALA A 344 -0.10 -15.22 1.23
C ALA A 344 0.97 -16.28 1.56
N LEU A 345 2.01 -16.38 0.73
CA LEU A 345 3.11 -17.32 0.95
C LEU A 345 3.99 -16.95 2.16
N LEU A 346 3.94 -15.70 2.61
CA LEU A 346 4.82 -15.13 3.62
C LEU A 346 4.12 -14.83 4.97
N ILE A 347 2.80 -14.58 4.95
CA ILE A 347 2.11 -13.98 6.10
C ILE A 347 2.19 -14.83 7.37
N CYS A 348 2.09 -16.16 7.30
CA CYS A 348 2.14 -17.03 8.48
C CYS A 348 3.48 -16.92 9.20
N GLN A 349 4.57 -16.92 8.44
CA GLN A 349 5.94 -16.78 8.96
C GLN A 349 6.15 -15.37 9.54
N VAL A 350 5.62 -14.33 8.89
CA VAL A 350 5.71 -12.94 9.38
C VAL A 350 4.91 -12.75 10.67
N ILE A 351 3.71 -13.34 10.81
CA ILE A 351 2.97 -13.33 12.07
C ILE A 351 3.80 -13.98 13.19
N ARG A 352 4.41 -15.14 12.92
CA ARG A 352 5.30 -15.83 13.86
C ARG A 352 6.48 -14.97 14.27
N PHE A 353 7.14 -14.33 13.32
CA PHE A 353 8.27 -13.43 13.57
C PHE A 353 7.86 -12.23 14.43
N ASN A 354 6.76 -11.56 14.07
CA ASN A 354 6.28 -10.38 14.78
C ASN A 354 5.76 -10.69 16.20
N ALA A 355 5.31 -11.92 16.45
CA ALA A 355 4.83 -12.37 17.76
C ALA A 355 5.93 -12.74 18.75
N ASN A 356 7.20 -12.56 18.41
CA ASN A 356 8.31 -12.79 19.31
C ASN A 356 8.31 -11.82 20.50
N ASP A 357 8.77 -12.30 21.66
CA ASP A 357 9.06 -11.49 22.85
C ASP A 357 10.35 -10.70 22.63
N CYS A 358 10.31 -9.72 21.75
CA CYS A 358 11.48 -8.92 21.43
C CYS A 358 11.56 -7.72 22.38
N PRO A 359 12.62 -7.58 23.21
CA PRO A 359 12.80 -6.44 24.09
C PRO A 359 13.14 -5.14 23.33
N LYS A 360 13.48 -5.23 22.05
CA LYS A 360 13.86 -4.10 21.21
C LYS A 360 12.60 -3.48 20.59
N LYS A 361 12.31 -2.27 20.96
CA LYS A 361 11.23 -1.49 20.34
C LYS A 361 11.69 -0.80 19.06
N GLN A 362 10.77 -0.60 18.13
CA GLN A 362 10.96 0.31 17.02
C GLN A 362 10.91 1.76 17.53
N ALA A 363 12.07 2.42 17.58
CA ALA A 363 12.21 3.74 18.21
C ALA A 363 11.88 4.93 17.28
N ILE A 364 11.54 4.68 16.01
CA ILE A 364 11.32 5.74 15.02
C ILE A 364 10.04 6.54 15.31
N PHE A 365 8.99 5.85 15.77
CA PHE A 365 7.69 6.47 16.03
C PHE A 365 7.47 6.65 17.54
N SER A 366 7.15 7.88 17.96
CA SER A 366 6.99 8.23 19.38
C SER A 366 5.81 7.52 20.06
N GLN A 367 4.76 7.22 19.30
CA GLN A 367 3.59 6.50 19.79
C GLN A 367 3.86 5.01 20.08
N TYR A 368 4.90 4.43 19.50
CA TYR A 368 5.25 3.03 19.73
C TYR A 368 6.12 2.90 20.98
N ARG A 369 5.54 2.47 22.08
CA ARG A 369 6.19 2.41 23.38
C ARG A 369 6.79 1.05 23.71
N ALA A 370 6.16 -0.04 23.26
CA ALA A 370 6.58 -1.41 23.51
C ALA A 370 6.11 -2.33 22.37
N PRO A 371 6.77 -3.49 22.15
CA PRO A 371 6.27 -4.51 21.23
C PRO A 371 4.93 -5.06 21.74
N GLU A 372 3.88 -4.84 21.01
CA GLU A 372 2.53 -5.31 21.35
C GLU A 372 1.97 -6.28 20.30
N ALA A 373 2.74 -6.61 19.28
CA ALA A 373 2.26 -7.38 18.14
C ALA A 373 1.69 -8.75 18.56
N LYS A 374 2.35 -9.47 19.48
CA LYS A 374 1.85 -10.74 20.02
C LYS A 374 0.45 -10.59 20.63
N HIS A 375 0.28 -9.62 21.51
CA HIS A 375 -1.01 -9.33 22.14
C HIS A 375 -2.07 -8.91 21.10
N ARG A 376 -1.72 -8.07 20.13
CA ARG A 376 -2.63 -7.64 19.06
C ARG A 376 -3.06 -8.80 18.16
N TYR A 377 -2.17 -9.72 17.81
CA TYR A 377 -2.56 -10.96 17.12
C TYR A 377 -3.47 -11.84 18.00
N GLY A 378 -3.23 -11.87 19.31
CA GLY A 378 -4.10 -12.51 20.28
C GLY A 378 -5.51 -11.88 20.29
N GLN A 379 -5.63 -10.57 20.21
CA GLN A 379 -6.91 -9.87 20.07
C GLN A 379 -7.65 -10.24 18.77
N ILE A 380 -6.93 -10.36 17.65
CA ILE A 380 -7.53 -10.82 16.39
C ILE A 380 -8.08 -12.24 16.55
N ALA A 381 -7.32 -13.15 17.16
CA ALA A 381 -7.77 -14.52 17.41
C ALA A 381 -9.04 -14.57 18.27
N HIS A 382 -9.12 -13.71 19.30
CA HIS A 382 -10.32 -13.59 20.14
C HIS A 382 -11.52 -13.06 19.34
N VAL A 383 -11.34 -11.99 18.59
CA VAL A 383 -12.41 -11.38 17.77
C VAL A 383 -12.92 -12.31 16.68
N LEU A 384 -12.08 -13.23 16.19
CA LEU A 384 -12.46 -14.29 15.25
C LEU A 384 -13.06 -15.54 15.93
N TYR A 385 -13.23 -15.52 17.25
CA TYR A 385 -13.71 -16.66 18.05
C TYR A 385 -12.83 -17.91 17.94
N LEU A 386 -11.53 -17.74 17.69
CA LEU A 386 -10.55 -18.84 17.65
C LEU A 386 -10.06 -19.23 19.03
N ALA A 387 -10.14 -18.31 19.99
CA ALA A 387 -9.69 -18.53 21.36
C ALA A 387 -10.43 -17.62 22.34
N ASP A 388 -10.67 -18.12 23.55
CA ASP A 388 -11.22 -17.34 24.67
C ASP A 388 -10.20 -16.39 25.28
N GLU A 389 -10.65 -15.41 26.06
CA GLU A 389 -9.79 -14.41 26.72
C GLU A 389 -8.71 -15.04 27.60
N ASN A 390 -9.03 -16.11 28.31
CA ASN A 390 -8.15 -16.79 29.27
C ASN A 390 -7.04 -17.63 28.62
N VAL A 391 -7.04 -17.79 27.31
CA VAL A 391 -5.98 -18.49 26.57
C VAL A 391 -4.76 -17.60 26.45
N SER A 392 -3.55 -18.17 26.58
CA SER A 392 -2.31 -17.38 26.44
C SER A 392 -2.18 -16.75 25.06
N ASP A 393 -1.49 -15.62 24.97
CA ASP A 393 -1.27 -14.95 23.69
C ASP A 393 -0.45 -15.82 22.71
N ASP A 394 0.46 -16.67 23.20
CA ASP A 394 1.19 -17.62 22.35
C ASP A 394 0.25 -18.64 21.68
N GLU A 395 -0.67 -19.20 22.44
CA GLU A 395 -1.67 -20.14 21.89
C GLU A 395 -2.67 -19.43 20.97
N LYS A 396 -3.08 -18.21 21.29
CA LYS A 396 -3.91 -17.36 20.42
C LYS A 396 -3.23 -17.11 19.07
N VAL A 397 -1.95 -16.79 19.07
CA VAL A 397 -1.14 -16.60 17.85
C VAL A 397 -1.07 -17.90 17.04
N ASN A 398 -0.84 -19.05 17.69
CA ASN A 398 -0.84 -20.35 17.02
C ASN A 398 -2.16 -20.62 16.30
N ARG A 399 -3.28 -20.36 16.96
CA ARG A 399 -4.63 -20.55 16.38
C ARG A 399 -4.90 -19.57 15.25
N LEU A 400 -4.43 -18.33 15.36
CA LEU A 400 -4.54 -17.34 14.26
C LEU A 400 -3.75 -17.82 13.02
N ILE A 401 -2.50 -18.27 13.20
CA ILE A 401 -1.69 -18.80 12.10
C ILE A 401 -2.38 -20.00 11.46
N ALA A 402 -2.90 -20.92 12.26
CA ALA A 402 -3.63 -22.09 11.75
C ALA A 402 -4.89 -21.69 10.97
N ALA A 403 -5.64 -20.68 11.44
CA ALA A 403 -6.80 -20.16 10.74
C ALA A 403 -6.46 -19.49 9.41
N VAL A 404 -5.37 -18.70 9.35
CA VAL A 404 -4.87 -18.11 8.11
C VAL A 404 -4.41 -19.20 7.14
N ALA A 405 -3.71 -20.21 7.61
CA ALA A 405 -3.28 -21.34 6.78
C ALA A 405 -4.48 -22.12 6.22
N HIS A 406 -5.49 -22.38 7.04
CA HIS A 406 -6.71 -23.02 6.60
C HIS A 406 -7.45 -22.19 5.55
N LEU A 407 -7.58 -20.88 5.76
CA LEU A 407 -8.20 -19.97 4.78
C LEU A 407 -7.48 -20.02 3.43
N LYS A 408 -6.13 -20.05 3.43
CA LYS A 408 -5.32 -20.21 2.21
C LYS A 408 -5.63 -21.52 1.49
N ASP A 409 -5.72 -22.63 2.22
CA ASP A 409 -6.07 -23.94 1.66
C ASP A 409 -7.48 -23.91 1.04
N GLU A 410 -8.47 -23.29 1.69
CA GLU A 410 -9.84 -23.18 1.18
C GLU A 410 -9.98 -22.41 -0.13
N ILE A 411 -9.12 -21.42 -0.36
CA ILE A 411 -9.10 -20.59 -1.57
C ILE A 411 -8.03 -21.02 -2.59
N GLY A 412 -7.42 -22.20 -2.39
CA GLY A 412 -6.52 -22.82 -3.35
C GLY A 412 -5.16 -22.14 -3.50
N ILE A 413 -4.67 -21.46 -2.47
CA ILE A 413 -3.33 -20.87 -2.47
C ILE A 413 -2.30 -21.92 -2.01
N PRO A 414 -1.18 -22.10 -2.73
CA PRO A 414 -0.12 -23.03 -2.34
C PRO A 414 0.44 -22.75 -0.94
N LYS A 415 0.90 -23.81 -0.28
CA LYS A 415 1.42 -23.72 1.09
C LYS A 415 2.81 -23.08 1.16
N SER A 416 3.59 -23.21 0.09
CA SER A 416 4.99 -22.78 0.06
C SER A 416 5.39 -22.16 -1.27
N ILE A 417 6.51 -21.44 -1.27
CA ILE A 417 7.13 -20.91 -2.48
C ILE A 417 7.55 -22.04 -3.42
N LYS A 418 7.99 -23.17 -2.86
CA LYS A 418 8.35 -24.38 -3.61
C LYS A 418 7.14 -25.01 -4.31
N GLU A 419 6.02 -25.10 -3.60
CA GLU A 419 4.75 -25.64 -4.16
C GLU A 419 4.19 -24.73 -5.26
N TRP A 420 4.42 -23.43 -5.20
CA TRP A 420 4.10 -22.50 -6.29
C TRP A 420 4.89 -22.81 -7.57
N GLY A 421 6.05 -23.47 -7.48
CA GLY A 421 6.87 -23.87 -8.61
C GLY A 421 8.19 -23.10 -8.75
N VAL A 422 8.61 -22.37 -7.73
CA VAL A 422 9.93 -21.71 -7.75
C VAL A 422 11.04 -22.76 -7.56
N ASP A 423 11.97 -22.79 -8.52
CA ASP A 423 13.10 -23.71 -8.48
C ASP A 423 14.03 -23.40 -7.29
N GLU A 424 14.40 -24.45 -6.53
CA GLU A 424 15.19 -24.32 -5.30
C GLU A 424 16.59 -23.76 -5.55
N LYS A 425 17.25 -24.15 -6.64
CA LYS A 425 18.59 -23.68 -6.97
C LYS A 425 18.57 -22.18 -7.30
N THR A 426 17.59 -21.75 -8.10
CA THR A 426 17.38 -20.35 -8.46
C THR A 426 17.01 -19.52 -7.22
N PHE A 427 16.15 -20.08 -6.36
CA PHE A 427 15.77 -19.42 -5.11
C PHE A 427 16.98 -19.18 -4.21
N LYS A 428 17.80 -20.22 -3.96
CA LYS A 428 19.00 -20.10 -3.11
C LYS A 428 20.03 -19.14 -3.70
N ALA A 429 20.19 -19.11 -5.02
CA ALA A 429 21.11 -18.18 -5.71
C ALA A 429 20.69 -16.70 -5.54
N ASN A 430 19.39 -16.41 -5.47
CA ASN A 430 18.85 -15.07 -5.36
C ASN A 430 18.54 -14.63 -3.92
N LEU A 431 18.66 -15.54 -2.93
CA LEU A 431 18.18 -15.30 -1.57
C LEU A 431 18.80 -14.06 -0.91
N ASP A 432 20.12 -13.88 -1.01
CA ASP A 432 20.80 -12.73 -0.39
C ASP A 432 20.41 -11.40 -1.07
N LYS A 433 20.07 -11.43 -2.37
CA LYS A 433 19.53 -10.26 -3.07
C LYS A 433 18.11 -9.94 -2.60
N LEU A 434 17.24 -10.96 -2.47
CA LEU A 434 15.89 -10.80 -1.92
C LEU A 434 15.92 -10.18 -0.52
N VAL A 435 16.78 -10.71 0.36
CA VAL A 435 16.93 -10.24 1.75
C VAL A 435 17.32 -8.76 1.80
N ARG A 436 18.34 -8.37 1.03
CA ARG A 436 18.81 -6.98 0.99
C ARG A 436 17.71 -6.03 0.51
N LEU A 437 17.07 -6.40 -0.60
CA LEU A 437 16.02 -5.57 -1.18
C LEU A 437 14.79 -5.46 -0.28
N ALA A 438 14.40 -6.52 0.43
CA ALA A 438 13.29 -6.47 1.39
C ALA A 438 13.66 -5.65 2.64
N TYR A 439 14.88 -5.76 3.13
CA TYR A 439 15.37 -4.94 4.25
C TYR A 439 15.32 -3.44 3.92
N ASP A 440 15.64 -3.07 2.70
CA ASP A 440 15.64 -1.69 2.20
C ASP A 440 14.25 -1.20 1.74
N ASP A 441 13.22 -2.03 1.77
CA ASP A 441 11.87 -1.63 1.36
C ASP A 441 11.26 -0.63 2.36
N GLN A 442 10.43 0.28 1.85
CA GLN A 442 9.78 1.32 2.67
C GLN A 442 8.86 0.76 3.75
N CYS A 443 8.18 -0.36 3.46
CA CYS A 443 7.23 -0.97 4.38
C CYS A 443 7.92 -1.58 5.62
N THR A 444 9.18 -2.00 5.52
CA THR A 444 9.94 -2.57 6.64
C THR A 444 10.01 -1.63 7.85
N GLY A 445 10.04 -0.32 7.60
CA GLY A 445 10.14 0.69 8.66
C GLY A 445 8.91 0.79 9.57
N ALA A 446 7.74 0.35 9.12
CA ALA A 446 6.50 0.38 9.91
C ALA A 446 6.20 -0.97 10.60
N ASN A 447 7.00 -2.01 10.35
CA ASN A 447 6.84 -3.30 10.99
C ASN A 447 7.03 -3.22 12.50
N PRO A 448 6.21 -3.90 13.34
CA PRO A 448 6.29 -3.79 14.79
C PRO A 448 7.62 -4.29 15.38
N VAL A 449 8.22 -5.30 14.77
CA VAL A 449 9.56 -5.81 15.12
C VAL A 449 10.52 -5.47 14.00
N TYR A 450 11.56 -4.68 14.27
CA TYR A 450 12.53 -4.33 13.24
C TYR A 450 13.42 -5.54 12.94
N PRO A 451 13.38 -6.09 11.70
CA PRO A 451 14.10 -7.31 11.37
C PRO A 451 15.59 -7.06 11.19
N LEU A 452 16.40 -8.07 11.46
CA LEU A 452 17.75 -8.19 10.93
C LEU A 452 17.69 -8.87 9.55
N MET A 453 18.76 -8.72 8.76
CA MET A 453 18.85 -9.45 7.47
C MET A 453 18.81 -10.96 7.66
N SER A 454 19.36 -11.49 8.77
CA SER A 454 19.26 -12.90 9.13
C SER A 454 17.83 -13.36 9.37
N ASP A 455 16.99 -12.50 9.97
CA ASP A 455 15.60 -12.82 10.23
C ASP A 455 14.81 -12.92 8.93
N ILE A 456 14.99 -11.93 8.04
CA ILE A 456 14.36 -11.92 6.71
C ILE A 456 14.79 -13.18 5.91
N LYS A 457 16.08 -13.53 5.99
CA LYS A 457 16.60 -14.75 5.34
C LYS A 457 15.90 -15.99 5.85
N GLN A 458 15.74 -16.12 7.16
CA GLN A 458 15.09 -17.28 7.78
C GLN A 458 13.60 -17.34 7.39
N ILE A 459 12.90 -16.21 7.41
CA ILE A 459 11.48 -16.14 6.97
C ILE A 459 11.33 -16.62 5.51
N TYR A 460 12.22 -16.20 4.60
CA TYR A 460 12.18 -16.67 3.21
C TYR A 460 12.44 -18.18 3.10
N LEU A 461 13.38 -18.73 3.88
CA LEU A 461 13.68 -20.17 3.89
C LEU A 461 12.49 -20.97 4.45
N ASP A 462 11.87 -20.50 5.52
CA ASP A 462 10.70 -21.15 6.11
C ASP A 462 9.50 -21.10 5.15
N ALA A 463 9.27 -19.96 4.47
CA ALA A 463 8.23 -19.82 3.47
C ALA A 463 8.49 -20.66 2.22
N PHE A 464 9.75 -20.89 1.85
CA PHE A 464 10.10 -21.79 0.74
C PHE A 464 9.69 -23.24 1.04
N GLU A 465 9.86 -23.70 2.27
CA GLU A 465 9.49 -25.06 2.73
C GLU A 465 8.06 -25.15 3.28
N GLY A 466 7.35 -24.03 3.47
CA GLY A 466 6.01 -23.98 4.06
C GLY A 466 5.98 -24.22 5.56
N LYS A 467 7.05 -23.87 6.29
CA LYS A 467 7.17 -23.96 7.75
C LYS A 467 6.73 -22.64 8.41
N TYR A 468 5.97 -22.71 9.52
CA TYR A 468 5.56 -21.52 10.28
C TYR A 468 5.23 -21.84 11.73
#